data_3f719583b30cbf02bd34ac714aec0cbb
#
_entry.id   3f719583b30cbf02bd34ac714aec0cbb
#
_cell.length_a   1.000
_cell.length_b   1.000
_cell.length_c   1.000
_cell.angle_alpha   90.00
_cell.angle_beta   90.00
_cell.angle_gamma   90.00
#
_symmetry.space_group_name_H-M   'P 1'
#
loop_
_entity.id
_entity.type
_entity.pdbx_description
1 polymer ?
#
loop_
_entity_poly.entity_id
_entity_poly.type
_entity_poly.pdbx_seq_one_letter_code
_entity_poly.pdbx_strand_id
1 'polypeptide(L)'
;MPHAIWLLKVSTREEAIGWAERYGKILGDGEIELGKVSEPWDIGLAPPPENPPLQLLLIEKADATTEAGPRSPKQKAELTRLATEMTKAGVLLRTLKLKPSATAKRLVFTNNDLRVLDGPFTESKELLGGFAVLELTDTDEAIAMCRAYAEILGGTLEIDVRQVDHDDND
;
A
#
# COMPACT_ATOMS: atom_id res chain seq x y z
N MET A 1 -4.23 3.96 -8.42
CA MET A 1 -3.20 4.18 -7.37
C MET A 1 -3.72 3.70 -6.02
N PRO A 2 -2.90 3.17 -5.12
CA PRO A 2 -3.35 2.82 -3.78
C PRO A 2 -3.71 4.07 -2.97
N HIS A 3 -4.80 4.01 -2.22
CA HIS A 3 -5.19 5.00 -1.22
C HIS A 3 -4.90 4.50 0.20
N ALA A 4 -5.16 3.23 0.46
CA ALA A 4 -4.80 2.57 1.70
C ALA A 4 -4.29 1.15 1.43
N ILE A 5 -3.36 0.69 2.26
CA ILE A 5 -2.78 -0.65 2.20
C ILE A 5 -2.89 -1.27 3.59
N TRP A 6 -3.49 -2.45 3.68
CA TRP A 6 -3.57 -3.24 4.90
C TRP A 6 -2.83 -4.56 4.70
N LEU A 7 -1.87 -4.84 5.56
CA LEU A 7 -1.14 -6.11 5.56
C LEU A 7 -1.86 -7.10 6.46
N LEU A 8 -2.30 -8.21 5.86
CA LEU A 8 -3.07 -9.25 6.52
C LEU A 8 -2.24 -10.52 6.67
N LYS A 9 -2.44 -11.22 7.79
CA LYS A 9 -1.98 -12.58 8.04
C LYS A 9 -3.21 -13.44 8.32
N VAL A 10 -3.49 -14.38 7.42
CA VAL A 10 -4.71 -15.21 7.45
C VAL A 10 -4.37 -16.67 7.26
N SER A 11 -5.32 -17.55 7.57
CA SER A 11 -5.18 -18.98 7.35
C SER A 11 -5.54 -19.39 5.92
N THR A 12 -6.50 -18.69 5.31
CA THR A 12 -6.98 -18.98 3.95
C THR A 12 -7.27 -17.68 3.18
N ARG A 13 -7.34 -17.80 1.85
CA ARG A 13 -7.76 -16.67 1.01
C ARG A 13 -9.22 -16.27 1.24
N GLU A 14 -10.09 -17.26 1.51
CA GLU A 14 -11.51 -17.05 1.83
C GLU A 14 -11.68 -16.19 3.10
N GLU A 15 -10.85 -16.42 4.10
CA GLU A 15 -10.82 -15.57 5.30
C GLU A 15 -10.48 -14.12 4.95
N ALA A 16 -9.46 -13.89 4.11
CA ALA A 16 -9.10 -12.56 3.66
C ALA A 16 -10.22 -11.89 2.86
N ILE A 17 -10.91 -12.63 1.99
CA ILE A 17 -12.07 -12.14 1.22
C ILE A 17 -13.18 -11.70 2.20
N GLY A 18 -13.48 -12.50 3.21
CA GLY A 18 -14.49 -12.14 4.22
C GLY A 18 -14.16 -10.83 4.94
N TRP A 19 -12.89 -10.57 5.27
CA TRP A 19 -12.47 -9.30 5.84
C TRP A 19 -12.54 -8.15 4.82
N ALA A 20 -12.13 -8.39 3.56
CA ALA A 20 -12.21 -7.42 2.49
C ALA A 20 -13.67 -7.01 2.17
N GLU A 21 -14.61 -7.95 2.21
CA GLU A 21 -16.05 -7.65 2.06
C GLU A 21 -16.56 -6.72 3.16
N ARG A 22 -16.14 -6.93 4.41
CA ARG A 22 -16.50 -6.04 5.52
C ARG A 22 -15.93 -4.64 5.34
N TYR A 23 -14.68 -4.57 4.88
CA TYR A 23 -14.03 -3.31 4.55
C TYR A 23 -14.77 -2.58 3.41
N GLY A 24 -15.06 -3.28 2.33
CA GLY A 24 -15.79 -2.73 1.18
C GLY A 24 -17.20 -2.22 1.53
N LYS A 25 -17.92 -2.91 2.43
CA LYS A 25 -19.24 -2.45 2.93
C LYS A 25 -19.16 -1.11 3.67
N ILE A 26 -18.05 -0.81 4.34
CA ILE A 26 -17.83 0.49 5.00
C ILE A 26 -17.58 1.59 3.98
N LEU A 27 -16.82 1.26 2.92
CA LEU A 27 -16.51 2.22 1.86
C LEU A 27 -17.75 2.57 1.03
N GLY A 28 -18.63 1.59 0.78
CA GLY A 28 -19.71 1.67 -0.17
C GLY A 28 -19.24 1.30 -1.57
N ASP A 29 -19.04 2.30 -2.44
CA ASP A 29 -18.45 2.09 -3.76
C ASP A 29 -16.92 2.17 -3.67
N GLY A 30 -16.22 1.32 -4.42
CA GLY A 30 -14.76 1.31 -4.47
C GLY A 30 -14.20 -0.02 -4.97
N GLU A 31 -12.93 -0.02 -5.29
CA GLU A 31 -12.19 -1.21 -5.75
C GLU A 31 -11.12 -1.58 -4.72
N ILE A 32 -11.11 -2.87 -4.37
CA ILE A 32 -10.14 -3.46 -3.45
C ILE A 32 -9.43 -4.60 -4.16
N GLU A 33 -8.12 -4.60 -4.11
CA GLU A 33 -7.29 -5.71 -4.56
C GLU A 33 -6.77 -6.51 -3.37
N LEU A 34 -6.71 -7.84 -3.53
CA LEU A 34 -6.01 -8.74 -2.62
C LEU A 34 -4.81 -9.34 -3.35
N GLY A 35 -3.62 -8.92 -2.96
CA GLY A 35 -2.34 -9.39 -3.50
C GLY A 35 -1.58 -10.28 -2.50
N LYS A 36 -1.04 -11.42 -2.95
CA LYS A 36 -0.14 -12.24 -2.11
C LYS A 36 1.19 -11.52 -1.92
N VAL A 37 1.67 -11.48 -0.69
CA VAL A 37 3.03 -11.03 -0.38
C VAL A 37 4.02 -12.14 -0.72
N SER A 38 5.11 -11.81 -1.40
CA SER A 38 6.22 -12.73 -1.62
C SER A 38 7.06 -12.84 -0.37
N GLU A 39 7.20 -14.02 0.13
CA GLU A 39 7.98 -14.34 1.32
C GLU A 39 9.40 -14.80 0.93
N PRO A 40 10.39 -14.76 1.84
CA PRO A 40 11.75 -15.17 1.53
C PRO A 40 11.87 -16.57 0.92
N TRP A 41 11.00 -17.49 1.29
CA TRP A 41 10.97 -18.86 0.73
C TRP A 41 10.36 -18.93 -0.66
N ASP A 42 9.48 -18.00 -1.06
CA ASP A 42 8.93 -17.94 -2.42
C ASP A 42 10.01 -17.59 -3.46
N ILE A 43 11.06 -16.91 -3.02
CA ILE A 43 12.19 -16.46 -3.86
C ILE A 43 13.52 -17.19 -3.53
N GLY A 44 13.47 -18.25 -2.73
CA GLY A 44 14.60 -19.12 -2.44
C GLY A 44 15.65 -18.56 -1.45
N LEU A 45 15.32 -17.50 -0.72
CA LEU A 45 16.25 -16.92 0.28
C LEU A 45 16.20 -17.64 1.63
N ALA A 46 15.18 -18.43 1.90
CA ALA A 46 15.04 -19.23 3.11
C ALA A 46 14.20 -20.48 2.85
N PRO A 47 14.33 -21.56 3.63
CA PRO A 47 13.42 -22.68 3.57
C PRO A 47 12.03 -22.25 4.10
N PRO A 48 10.92 -22.79 3.54
CA PRO A 48 9.60 -22.51 4.07
C PRO A 48 9.46 -23.07 5.50
N PRO A 49 8.77 -22.36 6.41
CA PRO A 49 8.41 -22.92 7.69
C PRO A 49 7.40 -24.07 7.53
N GLU A 50 7.26 -24.92 8.56
CA GLU A 50 6.37 -26.08 8.53
C GLU A 50 4.91 -25.72 8.18
N ASN A 51 4.44 -24.59 8.70
CA ASN A 51 3.11 -24.04 8.43
C ASN A 51 3.24 -22.55 8.05
N PRO A 52 3.58 -22.25 6.78
CA PRO A 52 3.80 -20.87 6.37
C PRO A 52 2.51 -20.06 6.49
N PRO A 53 2.56 -18.89 7.13
CA PRO A 53 1.41 -18.01 7.18
C PRO A 53 1.10 -17.48 5.76
N LEU A 54 -0.18 -17.32 5.44
CA LEU A 54 -0.59 -16.61 4.23
C LEU A 54 -0.65 -15.12 4.55
N GLN A 55 0.25 -14.35 3.95
CA GLN A 55 0.22 -12.89 4.02
C GLN A 55 -0.35 -12.31 2.73
N LEU A 56 -1.29 -11.40 2.87
CA LEU A 56 -1.94 -10.71 1.77
C LEU A 56 -1.95 -9.20 2.01
N LEU A 57 -1.81 -8.44 0.94
CA LEU A 57 -2.12 -7.02 0.92
C LEU A 57 -3.57 -6.85 0.53
N LEU A 58 -4.34 -6.13 1.33
CA LEU A 58 -5.59 -5.53 0.95
C LEU A 58 -5.26 -4.10 0.50
N ILE A 59 -5.49 -3.80 -0.76
CA ILE A 59 -5.17 -2.52 -1.37
C ILE A 59 -6.46 -1.85 -1.78
N GLU A 60 -6.80 -0.74 -1.14
CA GLU A 60 -7.86 0.14 -1.58
C GLU A 60 -7.34 1.04 -2.68
N LYS A 61 -8.00 1.05 -3.83
CA LYS A 61 -7.64 1.94 -4.93
C LYS A 61 -8.23 3.34 -4.72
N ALA A 62 -7.41 4.34 -5.04
CA ALA A 62 -7.88 5.72 -5.05
C ALA A 62 -8.87 5.96 -6.19
N ASP A 63 -9.92 6.71 -5.89
CA ASP A 63 -10.88 7.21 -6.84
C ASP A 63 -11.05 8.74 -6.67
N ALA A 64 -11.94 9.34 -7.45
CA ALA A 64 -12.19 10.78 -7.38
C ALA A 64 -12.67 11.22 -5.98
N THR A 65 -13.35 10.36 -5.24
CA THR A 65 -13.87 10.66 -3.90
C THR A 65 -12.73 10.66 -2.87
N THR A 66 -11.85 9.66 -2.92
CA THR A 66 -10.71 9.54 -2.00
C THR A 66 -9.65 10.60 -2.26
N GLU A 67 -9.49 11.06 -3.49
CA GLU A 67 -8.61 12.18 -3.85
C GLU A 67 -9.20 13.55 -3.50
N ALA A 68 -10.55 13.68 -3.39
CA ALA A 68 -11.22 14.94 -3.11
C ALA A 68 -11.18 15.37 -1.65
N GLY A 69 -10.91 14.44 -0.71
CA GLY A 69 -10.87 14.82 0.70
C GLY A 69 -10.98 13.67 1.70
N PRO A 70 -11.06 13.99 2.99
CA PRO A 70 -11.11 13.00 4.05
C PRO A 70 -12.45 12.25 4.07
N ARG A 71 -12.41 10.98 4.47
CA ARG A 71 -13.60 10.17 4.72
C ARG A 71 -14.52 10.81 5.76
N SER A 72 -15.81 10.48 5.68
CA SER A 72 -16.77 10.91 6.69
C SER A 72 -16.39 10.40 8.09
N PRO A 73 -16.75 11.13 9.17
CA PRO A 73 -16.50 10.68 10.55
C PRO A 73 -17.06 9.29 10.82
N LYS A 74 -18.21 8.95 10.24
CA LYS A 74 -18.82 7.62 10.36
C LYS A 74 -17.94 6.53 9.76
N GLN A 75 -17.48 6.71 8.53
CA GLN A 75 -16.58 5.74 7.87
C GLN A 75 -15.27 5.57 8.63
N LYS A 76 -14.67 6.68 9.11
CA LYS A 76 -13.46 6.62 9.94
C LYS A 76 -13.68 5.76 11.19
N ALA A 77 -14.75 6.00 11.94
CA ALA A 77 -15.06 5.24 13.14
C ALA A 77 -15.31 3.75 12.85
N GLU A 78 -16.01 3.43 11.76
CA GLU A 78 -16.26 2.04 11.35
C GLU A 78 -14.99 1.33 10.90
N LEU A 79 -14.09 1.99 10.18
CA LEU A 79 -12.79 1.45 9.78
C LEU A 79 -11.88 1.22 11.00
N THR A 80 -11.83 2.16 11.94
CA THR A 80 -11.08 2.01 13.20
C THR A 80 -11.59 0.81 14.00
N ARG A 81 -12.92 0.63 14.09
CA ARG A 81 -13.51 -0.54 14.74
C ARG A 81 -13.12 -1.84 14.05
N LEU A 82 -13.21 -1.88 12.71
CA LEU A 82 -12.82 -3.05 11.93
C LEU A 82 -11.33 -3.38 12.12
N ALA A 83 -10.44 -2.38 12.05
CA ALA A 83 -9.01 -2.55 12.29
C ALA A 83 -8.74 -3.12 13.70
N THR A 84 -9.43 -2.62 14.71
CA THR A 84 -9.32 -3.12 16.09
C THR A 84 -9.74 -4.59 16.21
N GLU A 85 -10.85 -4.97 15.57
CA GLU A 85 -11.32 -6.35 15.55
C GLU A 85 -10.30 -7.28 14.88
N MET A 86 -9.79 -6.88 13.70
CA MET A 86 -8.80 -7.65 12.95
C MET A 86 -7.46 -7.77 13.68
N THR A 87 -7.04 -6.72 14.38
CA THR A 87 -5.83 -6.75 15.24
C THR A 87 -6.02 -7.73 16.41
N LYS A 88 -7.16 -7.69 17.09
CA LYS A 88 -7.48 -8.64 18.17
C LYS A 88 -7.56 -10.08 17.68
N ALA A 89 -8.02 -10.30 16.46
CA ALA A 89 -8.03 -11.60 15.80
C ALA A 89 -6.65 -12.08 15.33
N GLY A 90 -5.61 -11.23 15.41
CA GLY A 90 -4.27 -11.53 14.93
C GLY A 90 -4.15 -11.52 13.40
N VAL A 91 -5.16 -10.98 12.70
CA VAL A 91 -5.24 -10.94 11.25
C VAL A 91 -4.57 -9.70 10.68
N LEU A 92 -4.75 -8.53 11.30
CA LEU A 92 -4.17 -7.28 10.82
C LEU A 92 -2.79 -7.07 11.41
N LEU A 93 -1.78 -6.99 10.54
CA LEU A 93 -0.40 -6.71 10.95
C LEU A 93 -0.06 -5.23 10.87
N ARG A 94 -0.52 -4.54 9.84
CA ARG A 94 -0.22 -3.13 9.60
C ARG A 94 -1.26 -2.47 8.70
N THR A 95 -1.49 -1.18 8.94
CA THR A 95 -2.27 -0.31 8.04
C THR A 95 -1.41 0.86 7.58
N LEU A 96 -1.61 1.27 6.35
CA LEU A 96 -1.01 2.46 5.76
C LEU A 96 -2.10 3.21 5.00
N LYS A 97 -2.29 4.46 5.32
CA LYS A 97 -3.11 5.38 4.55
C LYS A 97 -2.19 6.37 3.86
N LEU A 98 -2.42 6.61 2.58
CA LEU A 98 -1.58 7.50 1.79
C LEU A 98 -2.28 8.85 1.63
N LYS A 99 -1.50 9.93 1.68
CA LYS A 99 -2.02 11.27 1.35
C LYS A 99 -2.44 11.32 -0.12
N PRO A 100 -3.32 12.26 -0.51
CA PRO A 100 -3.73 12.46 -1.90
C PRO A 100 -2.53 12.59 -2.85
N SER A 101 -2.71 12.12 -4.08
CA SER A 101 -1.64 12.08 -5.07
C SER A 101 -1.12 13.47 -5.50
N ALA A 102 -1.85 14.53 -5.20
CA ALA A 102 -1.44 15.91 -5.43
C ALA A 102 -0.08 16.28 -4.77
N THR A 103 0.25 15.62 -3.64
CA THR A 103 1.53 15.81 -2.93
C THR A 103 2.59 14.77 -3.28
N ALA A 104 2.25 13.82 -4.16
CA ALA A 104 3.13 12.72 -4.52
C ALA A 104 4.14 13.12 -5.61
N LYS A 105 5.23 12.35 -5.67
CA LYS A 105 6.21 12.40 -6.76
C LYS A 105 6.22 11.07 -7.47
N ARG A 106 6.28 11.09 -8.80
CA ARG A 106 6.50 9.91 -9.64
C ARG A 106 7.88 10.00 -10.26
N LEU A 107 8.68 9.00 -10.00
CA LEU A 107 10.04 8.87 -10.50
C LEU A 107 10.04 7.87 -11.64
N VAL A 108 10.40 8.34 -12.84
CA VAL A 108 10.53 7.49 -14.02
C VAL A 108 12.01 7.35 -14.34
N PHE A 109 12.53 6.15 -14.21
CA PHE A 109 13.89 5.80 -14.57
C PHE A 109 13.89 5.14 -15.96
N THR A 110 14.78 5.61 -16.84
CA THR A 110 14.99 5.03 -18.17
C THR A 110 16.49 5.02 -18.44
N ASN A 111 17.10 3.84 -18.46
CA ASN A 111 18.54 3.67 -18.67
C ASN A 111 19.40 4.58 -17.74
N ASN A 112 19.07 4.62 -16.47
CA ASN A 112 19.68 5.44 -15.41
C ASN A 112 19.36 6.96 -15.47
N ASP A 113 18.64 7.43 -16.44
CA ASP A 113 18.10 8.79 -16.44
C ASP A 113 16.85 8.86 -15.55
N LEU A 114 16.79 9.87 -14.69
CA LEU A 114 15.65 10.12 -13.81
C LEU A 114 14.83 11.32 -14.29
N ARG A 115 13.54 11.11 -14.46
CA ARG A 115 12.54 12.17 -14.60
C ARG A 115 11.60 12.15 -13.41
N VAL A 116 11.48 13.26 -12.72
CA VAL A 116 10.56 13.46 -11.59
C VAL A 116 9.33 14.20 -12.08
N LEU A 117 8.15 13.67 -11.80
CA LEU A 117 6.87 14.26 -12.14
C LEU A 117 6.12 14.59 -10.85
N ASP A 118 5.48 15.74 -10.82
CA ASP A 118 4.61 16.14 -9.72
C ASP A 118 3.19 15.63 -9.96
N GLY A 119 2.52 15.19 -8.87
CA GLY A 119 1.10 14.86 -8.92
C GLY A 119 0.21 16.10 -9.17
N PRO A 120 -1.11 15.94 -9.27
CA PRO A 120 -1.83 14.68 -9.10
C PRO A 120 -1.68 13.72 -10.28
N PHE A 121 -1.79 12.41 -9.99
CA PHE A 121 -1.73 11.36 -11.02
C PHE A 121 -3.12 10.79 -11.25
N THR A 122 -3.63 10.94 -12.47
CA THR A 122 -4.97 10.47 -12.86
C THR A 122 -5.00 9.01 -13.30
N GLU A 123 -3.85 8.46 -13.66
CA GLU A 123 -3.73 7.07 -14.10
C GLU A 123 -2.75 6.32 -13.19
N SER A 124 -3.18 5.18 -12.69
CA SER A 124 -2.30 4.21 -12.06
C SER A 124 -2.02 3.08 -13.03
N LYS A 125 -0.77 2.62 -13.05
CA LYS A 125 -0.49 1.32 -13.66
C LYS A 125 -1.20 0.25 -12.83
N GLU A 126 -1.75 -0.73 -13.54
CA GLU A 126 -2.63 -1.75 -12.94
C GLU A 126 -1.90 -2.71 -11.98
N LEU A 127 -0.56 -2.73 -11.99
CA LEU A 127 0.26 -3.66 -11.22
C LEU A 127 1.16 -2.93 -10.23
N LEU A 128 1.02 -3.27 -8.96
CA LEU A 128 1.97 -2.90 -7.91
C LEU A 128 3.03 -4.00 -7.82
N GLY A 129 4.25 -3.70 -8.24
CA GLY A 129 5.37 -4.65 -8.20
C GLY A 129 5.93 -4.85 -6.78
N GLY A 130 5.85 -3.83 -5.96
CA GLY A 130 6.31 -3.84 -4.56
C GLY A 130 6.17 -2.47 -3.93
N PHE A 131 6.40 -2.39 -2.62
CA PHE A 131 6.45 -1.12 -1.90
C PHE A 131 7.43 -1.21 -0.73
N ALA A 132 7.91 -0.07 -0.27
CA ALA A 132 8.65 0.07 0.97
C ALA A 132 8.09 1.23 1.78
N VAL A 133 8.17 1.13 3.10
CA VAL A 133 7.84 2.21 4.02
C VAL A 133 9.14 2.71 4.62
N LEU A 134 9.42 3.98 4.43
CA LEU A 134 10.65 4.62 4.86
C LEU A 134 10.32 5.71 5.88
N GLU A 135 11.15 5.84 6.89
CA GLU A 135 11.13 6.95 7.82
C GLU A 135 12.31 7.87 7.48
N LEU A 136 12.02 9.01 6.89
CA LEU A 136 13.00 9.92 6.30
C LEU A 136 12.66 11.35 6.70
N THR A 137 13.66 12.24 6.59
CA THR A 137 13.51 13.64 6.96
C THR A 137 12.73 14.46 5.94
N ASP A 138 12.88 14.11 4.65
CA ASP A 138 12.23 14.82 3.56
C ASP A 138 12.08 13.96 2.30
N THR A 139 11.45 14.53 1.28
CA THR A 139 11.21 13.86 -0.01
C THR A 139 12.49 13.71 -0.84
N ASP A 140 13.47 14.60 -0.68
CA ASP A 140 14.72 14.55 -1.47
C ASP A 140 15.56 13.35 -1.05
N GLU A 141 15.55 13.02 0.25
CA GLU A 141 16.16 11.79 0.76
C GLU A 141 15.48 10.54 0.18
N ALA A 142 14.15 10.53 0.10
CA ALA A 142 13.41 9.44 -0.55
C ALA A 142 13.79 9.29 -2.02
N ILE A 143 13.92 10.39 -2.76
CA ILE A 143 14.33 10.37 -4.17
C ILE A 143 15.75 9.81 -4.31
N ALA A 144 16.68 10.18 -3.42
CA ALA A 144 18.04 9.66 -3.44
C ALA A 144 18.08 8.13 -3.21
N MET A 145 17.27 7.62 -2.26
CA MET A 145 17.14 6.17 -2.04
C MET A 145 16.53 5.45 -3.24
N CYS A 146 15.49 6.02 -3.85
CA CYS A 146 14.88 5.46 -5.06
C CYS A 146 15.89 5.40 -6.22
N ARG A 147 16.77 6.38 -6.34
CA ARG A 147 17.84 6.37 -7.35
C ARG A 147 18.81 5.21 -7.12
N ALA A 148 19.30 5.04 -5.89
CA ALA A 148 20.18 3.93 -5.55
C ALA A 148 19.50 2.56 -5.80
N TYR A 149 18.22 2.43 -5.49
CA TYR A 149 17.44 1.22 -5.77
C TYR A 149 17.31 0.95 -7.27
N ALA A 150 17.05 2.00 -8.07
CA ALA A 150 16.94 1.88 -9.52
C ALA A 150 18.28 1.47 -10.18
N GLU A 151 19.41 1.93 -9.65
CA GLU A 151 20.74 1.50 -10.11
C GLU A 151 20.98 0.00 -9.92
N ILE A 152 20.45 -0.58 -8.82
CA ILE A 152 20.57 -2.02 -8.55
C ILE A 152 19.70 -2.83 -9.52
N LEU A 153 18.48 -2.40 -9.77
CA LEU A 153 17.53 -3.13 -10.64
C LEU A 153 17.86 -2.96 -12.12
N GLY A 154 18.36 -1.80 -12.51
CA GLY A 154 18.63 -1.45 -13.90
C GLY A 154 17.37 -1.32 -14.76
N GLY A 155 17.56 -0.91 -16.02
CA GLY A 155 16.46 -0.85 -17.00
C GLY A 155 15.50 0.32 -16.80
N THR A 156 14.21 0.07 -17.05
CA THR A 156 13.13 1.05 -16.88
C THR A 156 12.31 0.72 -15.64
N LEU A 157 12.18 1.69 -14.74
CA LEU A 157 11.46 1.55 -13.48
C LEU A 157 10.63 2.81 -13.22
N GLU A 158 9.46 2.62 -12.64
CA GLU A 158 8.59 3.70 -12.17
C GLU A 158 8.30 3.51 -10.69
N ILE A 159 8.55 4.55 -9.90
CA ILE A 159 8.36 4.55 -8.45
C ILE A 159 7.51 5.75 -8.06
N ASP A 160 6.40 5.51 -7.37
CA ASP A 160 5.60 6.56 -6.75
C ASP A 160 6.05 6.77 -5.31
N VAL A 161 6.53 7.97 -4.99
CA VAL A 161 6.87 8.39 -3.63
C VAL A 161 5.68 9.14 -3.05
N ARG A 162 5.13 8.60 -1.95
CA ARG A 162 3.94 9.16 -1.29
C ARG A 162 4.13 9.24 0.21
N GLN A 163 3.64 10.32 0.79
CA GLN A 163 3.60 10.44 2.23
C GLN A 163 2.51 9.53 2.81
N VAL A 164 2.86 8.86 3.89
CA VAL A 164 1.89 8.16 4.75
C VAL A 164 1.12 9.22 5.54
N ASP A 165 -0.18 9.07 5.58
CA ASP A 165 -1.05 9.91 6.39
C ASP A 165 -1.05 9.35 7.82
N HIS A 166 -0.43 10.06 8.72
CA HIS A 166 -0.54 9.81 10.16
C HIS A 166 -1.76 10.58 10.63
N ASP A 167 -2.94 9.93 10.65
CA ASP A 167 -4.07 10.52 11.38
C ASP A 167 -3.61 10.68 12.84
N ASP A 168 -3.58 11.92 13.35
CA ASP A 168 -3.30 12.27 14.75
C ASP A 168 -4.40 11.69 15.67
N ASN A 169 -4.45 10.37 15.81
CA ASN A 169 -5.29 9.65 16.73
C ASN A 169 -4.60 8.33 17.12
N ASP A 170 -3.53 8.44 17.85
CA ASP A 170 -3.11 7.43 18.83
C ASP A 170 -3.64 7.82 20.22
#